data_dc28d10dbb8a1a96f2deae7a2d4788a8
#
_entry.id   dc28d10dbb8a1a96f2deae7a2d4788a8
#
_cell.length_a   1.000
_cell.length_b   1.000
_cell.length_c   1.000
_cell.angle_alpha   90.00
_cell.angle_beta   90.00
_cell.angle_gamma   90.00
#
_symmetry.space_group_name_H-M   'P 1'
#
loop_
_entity.id
_entity.type
_entity.pdbx_description
1 polymer ?
#
loop_
_entity_poly.entity_id
_entity_poly.type
_entity_poly.pdbx_seq_one_letter_code
_entity_poly.pdbx_strand_id
1 'polypeptide(L)'
;MQRRRLIQSALFITGAAAAGSLALTSGFAGAAAAEHGFTGVDGWINTAMPISLAGLRGKVVLVNFWTYSCINCRRTIPYLKRWQSEYGALGLQIIGIHTPEFAFEHDRRNVETYVRQTSIPYPVGQDNEFRTWDAWDNDVWPGFYVLDRNRRVVLQCDGEDHAHEMEGAIRRLLSLPRTGALGLPGDDPDLSRIGSPEMYFGSIHPTPQDGGQSPRLGEAEYSFVQASTPKLNEYQLNGVWSREGEPLVLRSARGSLRLRYSAAKLFLVATAPEAATVRIRVDGREMQAVEISWPTLYTLVDGDTYGEHLLELEADTPGLALFSATFG
;
A
#
# COMPACT_ATOMS: atom_id res chain seq x y z
N MET A 1 -4.34 2.02 25.15
CA MET A 1 -4.84 3.33 24.66
C MET A 1 -3.97 3.73 23.47
N GLN A 2 -4.33 3.29 22.27
CA GLN A 2 -3.61 3.60 21.04
C GLN A 2 -4.10 4.94 20.50
N ARG A 3 -3.24 5.94 20.48
CA ARG A 3 -3.46 7.19 19.74
C ARG A 3 -2.99 6.95 18.28
N ARG A 4 -3.84 6.37 17.46
CA ARG A 4 -3.64 6.41 16.01
C ARG A 4 -3.95 7.84 15.55
N ARG A 5 -2.95 8.52 15.00
CA ARG A 5 -3.17 9.82 14.33
C ARG A 5 -3.95 9.54 13.05
N LEU A 6 -5.02 10.29 12.88
CA LEU A 6 -5.87 10.27 11.68
C LEU A 6 -5.04 10.65 10.45
N ILE A 7 -5.02 9.81 9.45
CA ILE A 7 -4.54 10.16 8.11
C ILE A 7 -5.49 11.22 7.57
N GLN A 8 -5.07 12.48 7.57
CA GLN A 8 -5.80 13.58 6.94
C GLN A 8 -5.48 13.57 5.46
N SER A 9 -6.45 13.16 4.64
CA SER A 9 -6.44 13.36 3.20
C SER A 9 -6.30 14.85 2.90
N ALA A 10 -5.22 15.23 2.22
CA ALA A 10 -4.99 16.61 1.80
C ALA A 10 -6.03 17.02 0.75
N LEU A 11 -6.93 17.94 1.12
CA LEU A 11 -7.78 18.67 0.19
C LEU A 11 -6.91 19.62 -0.63
N PHE A 12 -6.81 19.41 -1.92
CA PHE A 12 -6.24 20.39 -2.84
C PHE A 12 -7.22 21.58 -3.00
N ILE A 13 -6.85 22.72 -2.44
CA ILE A 13 -7.48 24.01 -2.76
C ILE A 13 -6.65 24.66 -3.87
N THR A 14 -7.21 24.77 -5.06
CA THR A 14 -6.67 25.55 -6.17
C THR A 14 -6.81 27.04 -5.87
N GLY A 15 -5.71 27.70 -5.66
CA GLY A 15 -5.61 29.17 -5.59
C GLY A 15 -4.48 29.65 -6.51
N ALA A 16 -4.84 30.29 -7.62
CA ALA A 16 -3.90 30.99 -8.48
C ALA A 16 -3.48 32.31 -7.86
N ALA A 17 -2.20 32.64 -7.84
CA ALA A 17 -1.65 33.92 -8.30
C ALA A 17 -0.20 34.20 -7.84
N ALA A 18 0.54 34.75 -8.77
CA ALA A 18 1.60 35.75 -8.66
C ALA A 18 3.04 35.30 -8.32
N ALA A 19 3.85 35.49 -9.32
CA ALA A 19 5.30 35.39 -9.34
C ALA A 19 6.00 36.22 -8.25
N GLY A 20 6.89 35.57 -7.52
CA GLY A 20 7.88 36.19 -6.66
C GLY A 20 9.00 35.21 -6.41
N SER A 21 10.10 35.33 -7.21
CA SER A 21 11.31 34.54 -7.01
C SER A 21 11.95 34.93 -5.67
N LEU A 22 11.65 34.17 -4.60
CA LEU A 22 12.51 34.09 -3.43
C LEU A 22 13.11 32.69 -3.42
N ALA A 23 14.41 32.63 -3.68
CA ALA A 23 15.22 31.46 -3.42
C ALA A 23 15.22 31.19 -1.90
N LEU A 24 14.25 30.42 -1.43
CA LEU A 24 14.29 29.81 -0.11
C LEU A 24 15.26 28.63 -0.20
N THR A 25 16.51 28.86 0.18
CA THR A 25 17.40 27.80 0.61
C THR A 25 16.78 27.20 1.87
N SER A 26 15.90 26.24 1.69
CA SER A 26 15.43 25.36 2.76
C SER A 26 16.64 24.57 3.23
N GLY A 27 17.34 25.12 4.22
CA GLY A 27 18.28 24.36 5.01
C GLY A 27 17.47 23.28 5.74
N PHE A 28 17.39 22.07 5.17
CA PHE A 28 17.03 20.90 5.93
C PHE A 28 18.10 20.76 7.02
N ALA A 29 17.77 21.21 8.22
CA ALA A 29 18.47 20.79 9.41
C ALA A 29 18.32 19.27 9.42
N GLY A 30 19.38 18.55 9.02
CA GLY A 30 19.44 17.12 9.09
C GLY A 30 19.23 16.68 10.52
N ALA A 31 17.98 16.51 10.91
CA ALA A 31 17.61 15.94 12.19
C ALA A 31 18.16 14.51 12.22
N ALA A 32 18.67 14.15 13.39
CA ALA A 32 19.43 12.94 13.68
C ALA A 32 18.60 11.65 13.57
N ALA A 33 18.07 11.32 12.38
CA ALA A 33 17.48 10.00 12.11
C ALA A 33 18.49 8.84 12.35
N ALA A 34 19.78 9.18 12.48
CA ALA A 34 20.84 8.22 12.79
C ALA A 34 20.82 7.67 14.23
N GLU A 35 20.02 8.23 15.13
CA GLU A 35 19.93 7.76 16.52
C GLU A 35 18.88 6.67 16.73
N HIS A 36 17.92 6.54 15.82
CA HIS A 36 16.74 5.70 16.05
C HIS A 36 16.95 4.23 15.69
N GLY A 37 17.80 3.91 14.70
CA GLY A 37 18.10 2.54 14.32
C GLY A 37 16.87 1.74 13.89
N PHE A 38 16.96 0.41 14.02
CA PHE A 38 15.85 -0.53 13.79
C PHE A 38 15.42 -1.19 15.11
N THR A 39 15.22 -0.39 16.15
CA THR A 39 15.00 -0.87 17.53
C THR A 39 13.68 -1.58 17.75
N GLY A 40 12.73 -1.41 16.83
CA GLY A 40 11.40 -2.03 16.92
C GLY A 40 11.25 -3.33 16.15
N VAL A 41 12.26 -3.75 15.41
CA VAL A 41 12.18 -4.93 14.54
C VAL A 41 12.13 -6.21 15.37
N ASP A 42 11.02 -6.96 15.24
CA ASP A 42 10.77 -8.21 15.96
C ASP A 42 11.51 -9.40 15.34
N GLY A 43 11.90 -9.32 14.08
CA GLY A 43 12.66 -10.35 13.38
C GLY A 43 13.03 -9.93 11.97
N TRP A 44 14.05 -10.60 11.42
CA TRP A 44 14.59 -10.32 10.10
C TRP A 44 14.38 -11.50 9.13
N ILE A 45 14.14 -11.16 7.86
CA ILE A 45 14.03 -12.06 6.72
C ILE A 45 15.15 -11.70 5.73
N ASN A 46 15.67 -12.67 4.97
CA ASN A 46 16.78 -12.51 4.02
C ASN A 46 18.11 -12.05 4.64
N THR A 47 18.30 -12.30 5.92
CA THR A 47 19.59 -12.07 6.60
C THR A 47 19.75 -13.03 7.77
N ALA A 48 20.97 -13.51 8.00
CA ALA A 48 21.28 -14.39 9.11
C ALA A 48 21.44 -13.66 10.45
N MET A 49 21.70 -12.35 10.41
CA MET A 49 21.96 -11.51 11.60
C MET A 49 21.08 -10.28 11.58
N PRO A 50 20.67 -9.79 12.76
CA PRO A 50 19.97 -8.51 12.87
C PRO A 50 20.78 -7.37 12.25
N ILE A 51 20.10 -6.51 11.51
CA ILE A 51 20.71 -5.33 10.89
C ILE A 51 20.69 -4.17 11.88
N SER A 52 21.79 -3.42 11.94
CA SER A 52 21.84 -2.14 12.66
C SER A 52 22.38 -1.04 11.76
N LEU A 53 21.93 0.20 11.95
CA LEU A 53 22.48 1.33 11.22
C LEU A 53 23.98 1.52 11.46
N ALA A 54 24.46 1.16 12.65
CA ALA A 54 25.89 1.20 12.96
C ALA A 54 26.70 0.27 12.05
N GLY A 55 26.19 -0.94 11.79
CA GLY A 55 26.79 -1.92 10.90
C GLY A 55 26.77 -1.54 9.41
N LEU A 56 25.95 -0.56 9.03
CA LEU A 56 25.82 -0.05 7.66
C LEU A 56 26.69 1.17 7.37
N ARG A 57 27.58 1.56 8.29
CA ARG A 57 28.49 2.69 8.08
C ARG A 57 29.34 2.50 6.82
N GLY A 58 29.47 3.54 6.02
CA GLY A 58 30.21 3.51 4.74
C GLY A 58 29.39 3.07 3.54
N LYS A 59 28.14 2.58 3.75
CA LYS A 59 27.19 2.29 2.69
C LYS A 59 26.23 3.46 2.46
N VAL A 60 25.73 3.57 1.25
CA VAL A 60 24.50 4.32 0.96
C VAL A 60 23.34 3.41 1.33
N VAL A 61 22.39 3.91 2.11
CA VAL A 61 21.28 3.09 2.61
C VAL A 61 19.96 3.66 2.10
N LEU A 62 19.09 2.79 1.61
CA LEU A 62 17.69 3.11 1.34
C LEU A 62 16.82 2.30 2.30
N VAL A 63 16.12 2.97 3.21
CA VAL A 63 15.12 2.36 4.08
C VAL A 63 13.75 2.57 3.44
N ASN A 64 12.98 1.49 3.31
CA ASN A 64 11.63 1.49 2.79
C ASN A 64 10.66 0.93 3.82
N PHE A 65 9.74 1.76 4.32
CA PHE A 65 8.61 1.33 5.11
C PHE A 65 7.50 0.87 4.17
N TRP A 66 7.01 -0.36 4.35
CA TRP A 66 6.07 -0.97 3.44
C TRP A 66 5.21 -2.04 4.10
N THR A 67 4.14 -2.43 3.43
CA THR A 67 3.38 -3.64 3.76
C THR A 67 3.02 -4.40 2.50
N TYR A 68 2.81 -5.72 2.61
CA TYR A 68 2.71 -6.55 1.42
C TYR A 68 1.34 -6.52 0.74
N SER A 69 0.29 -6.05 1.42
CA SER A 69 -1.04 -5.88 0.81
C SER A 69 -1.28 -4.49 0.21
N CYS A 70 -0.37 -3.53 0.42
CA CYS A 70 -0.46 -2.19 -0.15
C CYS A 70 -0.06 -2.17 -1.63
N ILE A 71 -0.96 -1.74 -2.53
CA ILE A 71 -0.67 -1.67 -3.98
C ILE A 71 0.46 -0.70 -4.30
N ASN A 72 0.50 0.47 -3.65
CA ASN A 72 1.52 1.48 -3.87
C ASN A 72 2.90 0.94 -3.48
N CYS A 73 2.98 0.15 -2.39
CA CYS A 73 4.21 -0.55 -2.01
C CYS A 73 4.63 -1.59 -3.06
N ARG A 74 3.66 -2.38 -3.57
CA ARG A 74 3.95 -3.44 -4.55
C ARG A 74 4.55 -2.89 -5.84
N ARG A 75 4.07 -1.73 -6.30
CA ARG A 75 4.59 -1.04 -7.50
C ARG A 75 6.04 -0.59 -7.33
N THR A 76 6.49 -0.36 -6.10
CA THR A 76 7.87 0.07 -5.84
C THR A 76 8.88 -1.08 -5.84
N ILE A 77 8.45 -2.32 -5.55
CA ILE A 77 9.32 -3.49 -5.42
C ILE A 77 10.17 -3.75 -6.67
N PRO A 78 9.66 -3.68 -7.92
CA PRO A 78 10.45 -3.96 -9.10
C PRO A 78 11.69 -3.07 -9.24
N TYR A 79 11.57 -1.76 -9.01
CA TYR A 79 12.74 -0.88 -9.11
C TYR A 79 13.66 -0.99 -7.89
N LEU A 80 13.16 -1.25 -6.68
CA LEU A 80 13.99 -1.53 -5.51
C LEU A 80 14.86 -2.78 -5.73
N LYS A 81 14.28 -3.86 -6.25
CA LYS A 81 15.02 -5.07 -6.63
C LYS A 81 16.11 -4.78 -7.66
N ARG A 82 15.79 -4.00 -8.68
CA ARG A 82 16.72 -3.61 -9.71
C ARG A 82 17.86 -2.74 -9.15
N TRP A 83 17.57 -1.76 -8.31
CA TRP A 83 18.61 -0.94 -7.67
C TRP A 83 19.50 -1.78 -6.74
N GLN A 84 18.94 -2.70 -5.97
CA GLN A 84 19.75 -3.61 -5.13
C GLN A 84 20.69 -4.47 -5.98
N SER A 85 20.23 -4.98 -7.13
CA SER A 85 21.04 -5.77 -8.05
C SER A 85 22.16 -4.95 -8.68
N GLU A 86 21.86 -3.75 -9.20
CA GLU A 86 22.79 -2.94 -9.99
C GLU A 86 23.74 -2.13 -9.11
N TYR A 87 23.26 -1.61 -7.99
CA TYR A 87 24.04 -0.70 -7.13
C TYR A 87 24.55 -1.36 -5.85
N GLY A 88 24.11 -2.58 -5.52
CA GLY A 88 24.51 -3.25 -4.28
C GLY A 88 26.02 -3.46 -4.18
N ALA A 89 26.67 -3.96 -5.25
CA ALA A 89 28.13 -4.11 -5.31
C ALA A 89 28.89 -2.78 -5.28
N LEU A 90 28.23 -1.68 -5.63
CA LEU A 90 28.79 -0.33 -5.60
C LEU A 90 28.64 0.37 -4.24
N GLY A 91 27.96 -0.28 -3.30
CA GLY A 91 27.81 0.18 -1.92
C GLY A 91 26.43 0.64 -1.51
N LEU A 92 25.37 0.38 -2.32
CA LEU A 92 23.98 0.52 -1.88
C LEU A 92 23.56 -0.66 -1.00
N GLN A 93 22.81 -0.39 0.05
CA GLN A 93 22.07 -1.39 0.82
C GLN A 93 20.63 -0.94 0.97
N ILE A 94 19.69 -1.73 0.47
CA ILE A 94 18.26 -1.54 0.70
C ILE A 94 17.84 -2.34 1.93
N ILE A 95 17.00 -1.73 2.77
CA ILE A 95 16.38 -2.34 3.95
C ILE A 95 14.88 -2.10 3.85
N GLY A 96 14.08 -3.16 3.79
CA GLY A 96 12.64 -3.06 3.92
C GLY A 96 12.24 -3.18 5.39
N ILE A 97 11.41 -2.26 5.87
CA ILE A 97 10.75 -2.35 7.17
C ILE A 97 9.27 -2.62 6.90
N HIS A 98 8.88 -3.86 7.15
CA HIS A 98 7.49 -4.27 7.00
C HIS A 98 6.72 -3.90 8.26
N THR A 99 5.82 -2.93 8.15
CA THR A 99 4.94 -2.46 9.22
C THR A 99 3.50 -2.78 8.82
N PRO A 100 2.76 -3.56 9.62
CA PRO A 100 1.47 -4.08 9.22
C PRO A 100 0.39 -3.00 9.16
N GLU A 101 -0.45 -3.04 8.14
CA GLU A 101 -1.69 -2.28 8.05
C GLU A 101 -2.86 -3.07 8.65
N PHE A 102 -2.91 -4.38 8.38
CA PHE A 102 -3.95 -5.29 8.82
C PHE A 102 -3.40 -6.36 9.77
N ALA A 103 -4.28 -6.92 10.61
CA ALA A 103 -3.91 -7.92 11.61
C ALA A 103 -3.22 -9.16 11.02
N PHE A 104 -3.61 -9.62 9.83
CA PHE A 104 -3.00 -10.78 9.17
C PHE A 104 -1.55 -10.54 8.74
N GLU A 105 -1.10 -9.30 8.66
CA GLU A 105 0.25 -8.91 8.28
C GLU A 105 1.24 -9.00 9.46
N HIS A 106 0.74 -9.17 10.69
CA HIS A 106 1.58 -9.51 11.84
C HIS A 106 2.14 -10.94 11.77
N ASP A 107 1.48 -11.85 11.05
CA ASP A 107 1.96 -13.24 10.91
C ASP A 107 3.21 -13.27 10.02
N ARG A 108 4.34 -13.59 10.64
CA ARG A 108 5.63 -13.71 9.97
C ARG A 108 5.59 -14.63 8.73
N ARG A 109 4.82 -15.71 8.78
CA ARG A 109 4.72 -16.67 7.67
C ARG A 109 4.11 -16.03 6.43
N ASN A 110 3.15 -15.11 6.60
CA ASN A 110 2.56 -14.38 5.48
C ASN A 110 3.60 -13.46 4.84
N VAL A 111 4.35 -12.70 5.65
CA VAL A 111 5.42 -11.82 5.16
C VAL A 111 6.52 -12.62 4.45
N GLU A 112 7.01 -13.71 5.05
CA GLU A 112 8.01 -14.59 4.44
C GLU A 112 7.52 -15.21 3.12
N THR A 113 6.24 -15.59 3.07
CA THR A 113 5.64 -16.14 1.85
C THR A 113 5.64 -15.10 0.74
N TYR A 114 5.19 -13.88 1.03
CA TYR A 114 5.21 -12.80 0.05
C TYR A 114 6.64 -12.44 -0.41
N VAL A 115 7.58 -12.27 0.53
CA VAL A 115 8.99 -11.98 0.23
C VAL A 115 9.59 -13.05 -0.70
N ARG A 116 9.30 -14.32 -0.46
CA ARG A 116 9.76 -15.45 -1.29
C ARG A 116 9.10 -15.46 -2.68
N GLN A 117 7.77 -15.28 -2.74
CA GLN A 117 7.01 -15.27 -4.01
C GLN A 117 7.45 -14.13 -4.93
N THR A 118 7.73 -12.96 -4.36
CA THR A 118 8.18 -11.78 -5.11
C THR A 118 9.69 -11.71 -5.28
N SER A 119 10.43 -12.67 -4.70
CA SER A 119 11.89 -12.74 -4.78
C SER A 119 12.57 -11.43 -4.37
N ILE A 120 12.16 -10.85 -3.24
CA ILE A 120 12.80 -9.67 -2.66
C ILE A 120 14.20 -10.06 -2.21
N PRO A 121 15.31 -9.42 -2.74
CA PRO A 121 16.68 -9.87 -2.47
C PRO A 121 17.33 -9.17 -1.26
N TYR A 122 16.74 -8.13 -0.72
CA TYR A 122 17.30 -7.34 0.37
C TYR A 122 16.71 -7.75 1.73
N PRO A 123 17.38 -7.43 2.85
CA PRO A 123 16.87 -7.68 4.19
C PRO A 123 15.52 -7.00 4.44
N VAL A 124 14.62 -7.73 5.09
CA VAL A 124 13.32 -7.24 5.54
C VAL A 124 13.20 -7.43 7.03
N GLY A 125 13.01 -6.33 7.76
CA GLY A 125 12.68 -6.32 9.19
C GLY A 125 11.18 -6.21 9.40
N GLN A 126 10.62 -6.96 10.33
CA GLN A 126 9.21 -6.91 10.69
C GLN A 126 9.01 -6.02 11.92
N ASP A 127 8.21 -4.96 11.82
CA ASP A 127 7.98 -3.95 12.86
C ASP A 127 6.49 -3.97 13.27
N ASN A 128 6.07 -5.06 13.92
CA ASN A 128 4.66 -5.29 14.26
C ASN A 128 4.09 -4.29 15.27
N GLU A 129 4.94 -3.72 16.13
CA GLU A 129 4.55 -2.79 17.18
C GLU A 129 4.75 -1.31 16.78
N PHE A 130 5.06 -1.03 15.51
CA PHE A 130 5.27 0.33 14.98
C PHE A 130 6.41 1.11 15.66
N ARG A 131 7.30 0.44 16.39
CA ARG A 131 8.36 1.12 17.15
C ARG A 131 9.44 1.72 16.25
N THR A 132 9.81 1.02 15.18
CA THR A 132 10.73 1.56 14.18
C THR A 132 10.02 2.63 13.36
N TRP A 133 8.78 2.40 12.97
CA TRP A 133 7.92 3.36 12.29
C TRP A 133 7.84 4.70 13.04
N ASP A 134 7.47 4.66 14.33
CA ASP A 134 7.36 5.86 15.17
C ASP A 134 8.72 6.55 15.39
N ALA A 135 9.79 5.76 15.54
CA ALA A 135 11.14 6.30 15.73
C ALA A 135 11.66 7.05 14.49
N TRP A 136 11.16 6.72 13.30
CA TRP A 136 11.51 7.39 12.04
C TRP A 136 10.54 8.50 11.65
N ASP A 137 9.55 8.83 12.51
CA ASP A 137 8.45 9.74 12.20
C ASP A 137 7.76 9.40 10.88
N ASN A 138 7.68 8.09 10.54
CA ASN A 138 6.99 7.65 9.33
C ASN A 138 5.49 7.63 9.55
N ASP A 139 4.70 8.01 8.56
CA ASP A 139 3.24 8.07 8.64
C ASP A 139 2.52 7.54 7.39
N VAL A 140 3.28 6.99 6.41
CA VAL A 140 2.74 6.57 5.11
C VAL A 140 3.37 5.26 4.60
N TRP A 141 2.62 4.49 3.82
CA TRP A 141 3.08 3.39 2.99
C TRP A 141 2.92 3.73 1.49
N PRO A 142 4.00 3.55 0.68
CA PRO A 142 5.39 3.37 1.10
C PRO A 142 6.02 4.67 1.59
N GLY A 143 6.90 4.59 2.60
CA GLY A 143 7.77 5.67 3.04
C GLY A 143 9.23 5.34 2.73
N PHE A 144 10.01 6.31 2.27
CA PHE A 144 11.41 6.09 1.86
C PHE A 144 12.35 7.09 2.50
N TYR A 145 13.51 6.58 2.91
CA TYR A 145 14.61 7.38 3.49
C TYR A 145 15.93 6.98 2.85
N VAL A 146 16.58 7.92 2.15
CA VAL A 146 17.92 7.72 1.59
C VAL A 146 18.95 8.32 2.54
N LEU A 147 19.93 7.50 2.97
CA LEU A 147 20.98 7.90 3.89
C LEU A 147 22.34 7.88 3.19
N ASP A 148 23.16 8.88 3.54
CA ASP A 148 24.55 8.95 3.11
C ASP A 148 25.43 7.90 3.85
N ARG A 149 26.71 7.83 3.46
CA ARG A 149 27.71 6.92 4.06
C ARG A 149 27.97 7.19 5.56
N ASN A 150 27.56 8.36 6.07
CA ASN A 150 27.61 8.74 7.48
C ASN A 150 26.30 8.50 8.21
N ARG A 151 25.30 7.90 7.55
CA ARG A 151 23.95 7.59 8.07
C ARG A 151 23.08 8.83 8.31
N ARG A 152 23.32 9.93 7.62
CA ARG A 152 22.43 11.10 7.63
C ARG A 152 21.38 10.91 6.55
N VAL A 153 20.13 11.12 6.91
CA VAL A 153 19.04 11.17 5.92
C VAL A 153 19.27 12.39 5.03
N VAL A 154 19.34 12.15 3.73
CA VAL A 154 19.56 13.18 2.70
C VAL A 154 18.36 13.35 1.77
N LEU A 155 17.42 12.39 1.82
CA LEU A 155 16.16 12.45 1.10
C LEU A 155 15.13 11.62 1.85
N GLN A 156 13.92 12.15 1.99
CA GLN A 156 12.72 11.45 2.41
C GLN A 156 11.68 11.62 1.31
N CYS A 157 10.96 10.55 0.99
CA CYS A 157 9.87 10.55 0.02
C CYS A 157 8.69 9.74 0.56
N ASP A 158 7.49 10.25 0.33
CA ASP A 158 6.23 9.65 0.76
C ASP A 158 5.42 9.25 -0.49
N GLY A 159 5.03 7.97 -0.57
CA GLY A 159 4.31 7.45 -1.75
C GLY A 159 5.21 6.84 -2.83
N GLU A 160 4.60 6.48 -3.96
CA GLU A 160 5.23 5.62 -4.98
C GLU A 160 5.91 6.36 -6.15
N ASP A 161 5.64 7.63 -6.37
CA ASP A 161 5.99 8.39 -7.58
C ASP A 161 7.36 9.11 -7.52
N HIS A 162 8.23 8.72 -6.58
CA HIS A 162 9.53 9.37 -6.33
C HIS A 162 10.76 8.58 -6.85
N ALA A 163 10.55 7.57 -7.68
CA ALA A 163 11.65 6.67 -8.07
C ALA A 163 12.80 7.39 -8.77
N HIS A 164 12.52 8.36 -9.66
CA HIS A 164 13.58 9.14 -10.33
C HIS A 164 14.39 9.99 -9.36
N GLU A 165 13.74 10.59 -8.37
CA GLU A 165 14.39 11.42 -7.35
C GLU A 165 15.28 10.58 -6.46
N MET A 166 14.78 9.43 -5.98
CA MET A 166 15.51 8.47 -5.16
C MET A 166 16.72 7.91 -5.90
N GLU A 167 16.53 7.44 -7.15
CA GLU A 167 17.65 6.94 -7.95
C GLU A 167 18.71 8.01 -8.17
N GLY A 168 18.30 9.25 -8.47
CA GLY A 168 19.21 10.40 -8.61
C GLY A 168 20.00 10.66 -7.34
N ALA A 169 19.41 10.56 -6.16
CA ALA A 169 20.09 10.69 -4.87
C ALA A 169 21.09 9.55 -4.64
N ILE A 170 20.67 8.30 -4.85
CA ILE A 170 21.51 7.11 -4.71
C ILE A 170 22.75 7.22 -5.62
N ARG A 171 22.57 7.55 -6.91
CA ARG A 171 23.65 7.68 -7.87
C ARG A 171 24.65 8.77 -7.48
N ARG A 172 24.17 9.93 -7.00
CA ARG A 172 25.06 11.00 -6.50
C ARG A 172 25.91 10.51 -5.32
N LEU A 173 25.31 9.83 -4.35
CA LEU A 173 25.99 9.33 -3.16
C LEU A 173 26.99 8.21 -3.50
N LEU A 174 26.75 7.45 -4.56
CA LEU A 174 27.65 6.42 -5.09
C LEU A 174 28.72 7.00 -6.03
N SER A 175 28.71 8.31 -6.30
CA SER A 175 29.63 8.98 -7.25
C SER A 175 29.50 8.45 -8.69
N LEU A 176 28.30 8.06 -9.10
CA LEU A 176 28.00 7.62 -10.45
C LEU A 176 27.63 8.79 -11.38
N PRO A 177 27.85 8.66 -12.70
CA PRO A 177 27.42 9.68 -13.66
C PRO A 177 25.93 9.98 -13.58
N ARG A 178 25.52 11.23 -13.83
CA ARG A 178 24.10 11.63 -13.86
C ARG A 178 23.31 11.01 -15.00
N THR A 179 24.00 10.62 -16.08
CA THR A 179 23.45 9.90 -17.23
C THR A 179 23.49 8.40 -17.00
N GLY A 180 22.56 7.65 -17.58
CA GLY A 180 22.50 6.19 -17.45
C GLY A 180 21.70 5.70 -16.22
N ALA A 181 20.75 6.50 -15.73
CA ALA A 181 19.76 6.04 -14.79
C ALA A 181 18.99 4.84 -15.36
N LEU A 182 18.66 3.90 -14.48
CA LEU A 182 17.88 2.73 -14.89
C LEU A 182 16.46 3.22 -15.21
N GLY A 183 15.94 2.86 -16.39
CA GLY A 183 14.53 3.09 -16.69
C GLY A 183 13.63 2.40 -15.68
N LEU A 184 12.55 3.05 -15.30
CA LEU A 184 11.54 2.43 -14.44
C LEU A 184 10.82 1.31 -15.20
N PRO A 185 10.33 0.26 -14.54
CA PRO A 185 9.38 -0.67 -15.15
C PRO A 185 8.15 0.08 -15.62
N GLY A 186 7.71 -0.18 -16.84
CA GLY A 186 6.77 0.68 -17.59
C GLY A 186 5.29 0.53 -17.29
N ASP A 187 4.88 0.12 -16.09
CA ASP A 187 3.46 -0.10 -15.73
C ASP A 187 2.97 0.80 -14.58
N ASP A 188 3.61 1.95 -14.37
CA ASP A 188 3.14 2.88 -13.35
C ASP A 188 1.80 3.50 -13.80
N PRO A 189 0.78 3.52 -12.94
CA PRO A 189 -0.50 4.13 -13.27
C PRO A 189 -0.34 5.65 -13.41
N ASP A 190 -1.19 6.25 -14.23
CA ASP A 190 -1.34 7.71 -14.22
C ASP A 190 -2.16 8.11 -12.99
N LEU A 191 -1.46 8.40 -11.88
CA LEU A 191 -2.09 8.75 -10.60
C LEU A 191 -3.03 9.96 -10.72
N SER A 192 -2.80 10.85 -11.68
CA SER A 192 -3.64 12.04 -11.90
C SER A 192 -5.04 11.68 -12.44
N ARG A 193 -5.22 10.47 -12.96
CA ARG A 193 -6.46 9.96 -13.53
C ARG A 193 -7.24 9.05 -12.58
N ILE A 194 -6.68 8.72 -11.41
CA ILE A 194 -7.36 7.93 -10.39
C ILE A 194 -8.26 8.88 -9.59
N GLY A 195 -9.58 8.72 -9.71
CA GLY A 195 -10.57 9.56 -9.03
C GLY A 195 -11.11 8.96 -7.74
N SER A 196 -10.80 7.68 -7.44
CA SER A 196 -11.26 7.01 -6.23
C SER A 196 -10.13 6.91 -5.20
N PRO A 197 -10.38 7.32 -3.94
CA PRO A 197 -9.47 7.07 -2.82
C PRO A 197 -9.52 5.59 -2.44
N GLU A 198 -8.57 5.13 -1.64
CA GLU A 198 -8.66 3.84 -0.99
C GLU A 198 -9.95 3.71 -0.17
N MET A 199 -10.59 2.55 -0.24
CA MET A 199 -11.89 2.30 0.36
C MET A 199 -11.82 1.11 1.31
N TYR A 200 -12.13 1.33 2.60
CA TYR A 200 -12.09 0.31 3.65
C TYR A 200 -13.50 -0.20 3.95
N PHE A 201 -13.66 -1.52 4.06
CA PHE A 201 -14.98 -2.15 4.25
C PHE A 201 -15.32 -2.44 5.71
N GLY A 202 -14.32 -2.47 6.59
CA GLY A 202 -14.50 -2.71 8.02
C GLY A 202 -15.15 -1.58 8.79
N SER A 203 -15.13 -1.67 10.12
CA SER A 203 -15.71 -0.66 11.01
C SER A 203 -14.68 0.35 11.54
N ILE A 204 -13.38 0.09 11.36
CA ILE A 204 -12.31 0.96 11.90
C ILE A 204 -12.17 2.24 11.05
N HIS A 205 -12.18 2.09 9.72
CA HIS A 205 -12.11 3.20 8.76
C HIS A 205 -13.14 2.96 7.64
N PRO A 206 -14.44 3.14 7.95
CA PRO A 206 -15.49 2.73 7.01
C PRO A 206 -15.59 3.69 5.82
N THR A 207 -15.55 3.14 4.62
CA THR A 207 -16.03 3.81 3.42
C THR A 207 -17.54 3.97 3.49
N PRO A 208 -18.13 5.07 3.00
CA PRO A 208 -19.57 5.25 2.96
C PRO A 208 -20.28 4.14 2.21
N GLN A 209 -21.34 3.58 2.81
CA GLN A 209 -22.34 2.83 2.07
C GLN A 209 -23.30 3.81 1.39
N ASP A 210 -23.88 3.39 0.25
CA ASP A 210 -24.92 4.19 -0.43
C ASP A 210 -26.08 4.51 0.51
N GLY A 211 -26.58 5.73 0.43
CA GLY A 211 -27.61 6.29 1.30
C GLY A 211 -28.90 5.48 1.45
N GLY A 212 -29.11 4.45 0.62
CA GLY A 212 -30.17 3.44 0.78
C GLY A 212 -29.81 2.31 1.74
N GLN A 213 -28.57 2.18 2.17
CA GLN A 213 -28.10 1.13 3.09
C GLN A 213 -27.28 1.77 4.22
N SER A 214 -27.79 1.73 5.44
CA SER A 214 -27.04 2.23 6.60
C SER A 214 -26.01 1.18 7.06
N PRO A 215 -24.75 1.56 7.30
CA PRO A 215 -23.75 0.67 7.88
C PRO A 215 -24.21 0.20 9.26
N ARG A 216 -24.13 -1.10 9.53
CA ARG A 216 -24.43 -1.70 10.82
C ARG A 216 -23.21 -2.41 11.36
N LEU A 217 -22.93 -2.25 12.64
CA LEU A 217 -21.93 -3.06 13.34
C LEU A 217 -22.49 -4.46 13.61
N GLY A 218 -21.61 -5.46 13.59
CA GLY A 218 -22.00 -6.84 13.73
C GLY A 218 -22.63 -7.42 12.46
N GLU A 219 -23.38 -8.49 12.63
CA GLU A 219 -24.04 -9.21 11.55
C GLU A 219 -25.36 -8.53 11.15
N ALA A 220 -25.55 -8.29 9.86
CA ALA A 220 -26.75 -7.70 9.31
C ALA A 220 -27.08 -8.25 7.93
N GLU A 221 -28.37 -8.36 7.64
CA GLU A 221 -28.87 -8.67 6.31
C GLU A 221 -29.07 -7.41 5.49
N TYR A 222 -28.60 -7.44 4.24
CA TYR A 222 -28.68 -6.37 3.27
C TYR A 222 -29.36 -6.86 1.99
N SER A 223 -30.07 -5.96 1.33
CA SER A 223 -30.63 -6.17 -0.01
C SER A 223 -30.31 -4.96 -0.86
N PHE A 224 -29.99 -5.18 -2.12
CA PHE A 224 -29.78 -4.05 -3.05
C PHE A 224 -31.04 -3.18 -3.10
N VAL A 225 -30.83 -1.87 -3.05
CA VAL A 225 -31.92 -0.90 -3.24
C VAL A 225 -32.35 -1.00 -4.72
N GLN A 226 -33.62 -1.32 -4.95
CA GLN A 226 -34.16 -1.47 -6.30
C GLN A 226 -34.00 -0.20 -7.11
N ALA A 227 -33.54 -0.35 -8.37
CA ALA A 227 -33.31 0.72 -9.35
C ALA A 227 -32.26 1.78 -8.92
N SER A 228 -31.45 1.54 -7.89
CA SER A 228 -30.34 2.43 -7.55
C SER A 228 -28.98 1.73 -7.76
N THR A 229 -28.02 2.47 -8.31
CA THR A 229 -26.60 2.12 -8.28
C THR A 229 -25.92 2.98 -7.21
N PRO A 230 -24.85 2.49 -6.55
CA PRO A 230 -24.11 3.31 -5.60
C PRO A 230 -23.57 4.57 -6.28
N LYS A 231 -23.44 5.67 -5.52
CA LYS A 231 -22.75 6.88 -5.98
C LYS A 231 -21.24 6.59 -6.06
N LEU A 232 -20.52 7.49 -6.73
CA LEU A 232 -19.07 7.41 -6.81
C LEU A 232 -18.46 7.30 -5.42
N ASN A 233 -17.56 6.33 -5.22
CA ASN A 233 -16.89 6.00 -3.96
C ASN A 233 -17.84 5.52 -2.85
N GLU A 234 -18.99 4.98 -3.24
CA GLU A 234 -19.93 4.30 -2.33
C GLU A 234 -20.16 2.87 -2.79
N TYR A 235 -20.63 2.01 -1.88
CA TYR A 235 -20.95 0.62 -2.20
C TYR A 235 -22.29 0.19 -1.59
N GLN A 236 -22.85 -0.87 -2.15
CA GLN A 236 -24.05 -1.55 -1.67
C GLN A 236 -23.75 -3.04 -1.46
N LEU A 237 -24.45 -3.65 -0.51
CA LEU A 237 -24.35 -5.06 -0.18
C LEU A 237 -25.67 -5.79 -0.45
N ASN A 238 -25.56 -7.10 -0.72
CA ASN A 238 -26.67 -8.03 -0.71
C ASN A 238 -26.24 -9.33 -0.03
N GLY A 239 -27.11 -9.91 0.80
CA GLY A 239 -26.80 -11.06 1.65
C GLY A 239 -26.55 -10.67 3.10
N VAL A 240 -26.11 -11.62 3.91
CA VAL A 240 -25.78 -11.40 5.33
C VAL A 240 -24.27 -11.17 5.44
N TRP A 241 -23.92 -10.01 5.99
CA TRP A 241 -22.54 -9.57 6.18
C TRP A 241 -22.30 -9.15 7.62
N SER A 242 -21.14 -9.48 8.17
CA SER A 242 -20.68 -9.02 9.48
C SER A 242 -19.59 -7.95 9.30
N ARG A 243 -19.72 -6.84 10.03
CA ARG A 243 -18.78 -5.74 10.05
C ARG A 243 -18.27 -5.55 11.47
N GLU A 244 -17.11 -6.13 11.77
CA GLU A 244 -16.44 -6.01 13.05
C GLU A 244 -14.93 -5.91 12.84
N GLY A 245 -14.33 -4.82 13.36
CA GLY A 245 -12.90 -4.59 13.20
C GLY A 245 -12.50 -4.21 11.77
N GLU A 246 -11.47 -4.85 11.23
CA GLU A 246 -10.88 -4.51 9.93
C GLU A 246 -11.69 -5.00 8.72
N PRO A 247 -12.24 -6.23 8.68
CA PRO A 247 -12.93 -6.72 7.50
C PRO A 247 -14.45 -6.55 7.53
N LEU A 248 -15.02 -6.66 6.34
CA LEU A 248 -16.42 -7.00 6.08
C LEU A 248 -16.47 -8.48 5.70
N VAL A 249 -17.20 -9.32 6.44
CA VAL A 249 -17.17 -10.78 6.30
C VAL A 249 -18.53 -11.30 5.84
N LEU A 250 -18.54 -12.07 4.73
CA LEU A 250 -19.73 -12.76 4.25
C LEU A 250 -20.14 -13.88 5.23
N ARG A 251 -21.40 -13.85 5.66
CA ARG A 251 -21.99 -14.86 6.59
C ARG A 251 -23.00 -15.77 5.93
N SER A 252 -23.75 -15.27 4.94
CA SER A 252 -24.69 -16.09 4.18
C SER A 252 -23.98 -16.97 3.14
N ALA A 253 -24.70 -18.00 2.67
CA ALA A 253 -24.22 -18.90 1.61
C ALA A 253 -23.93 -18.18 0.28
N ARG A 254 -24.49 -17.00 0.08
CA ARG A 254 -24.24 -16.12 -1.08
C ARG A 254 -24.26 -14.68 -0.65
N GLY A 255 -23.39 -13.87 -1.25
CA GLY A 255 -23.36 -12.44 -1.04
C GLY A 255 -22.85 -11.71 -2.27
N SER A 256 -23.25 -10.46 -2.38
CA SER A 256 -22.81 -9.60 -3.47
C SER A 256 -22.47 -8.21 -2.95
N LEU A 257 -21.50 -7.56 -3.61
CA LEU A 257 -21.14 -6.18 -3.40
C LEU A 257 -21.17 -5.45 -4.73
N ARG A 258 -21.78 -4.25 -4.76
CA ARG A 258 -21.68 -3.29 -5.86
C ARG A 258 -20.87 -2.11 -5.40
N LEU A 259 -19.90 -1.69 -6.20
CA LEU A 259 -19.01 -0.58 -5.89
C LEU A 259 -18.87 0.32 -7.12
N ARG A 260 -19.11 1.64 -6.97
CA ARG A 260 -18.79 2.60 -8.03
C ARG A 260 -17.46 3.27 -7.74
N TYR A 261 -16.55 3.20 -8.70
CA TYR A 261 -15.20 3.74 -8.60
C TYR A 261 -14.78 4.47 -9.89
N SER A 262 -13.71 5.27 -9.80
CA SER A 262 -13.12 5.99 -10.94
C SER A 262 -11.62 5.68 -11.02
N ALA A 263 -11.25 4.76 -11.89
CA ALA A 263 -9.88 4.31 -12.18
C ALA A 263 -9.89 3.34 -13.36
N ALA A 264 -8.72 2.91 -13.87
CA ALA A 264 -8.61 1.84 -14.86
C ALA A 264 -8.51 0.46 -14.22
N LYS A 265 -7.86 0.36 -13.06
CA LYS A 265 -7.60 -0.90 -12.35
C LYS A 265 -8.24 -0.89 -10.96
N LEU A 266 -8.63 -2.08 -10.48
CA LEU A 266 -9.14 -2.26 -9.13
C LEU A 266 -8.49 -3.47 -8.48
N PHE A 267 -7.99 -3.24 -7.27
CA PHE A 267 -7.36 -4.24 -6.42
C PHE A 267 -8.17 -4.38 -5.12
N LEU A 268 -8.20 -5.59 -4.59
CA LEU A 268 -8.95 -5.93 -3.37
C LEU A 268 -8.03 -6.64 -2.37
N VAL A 269 -7.93 -6.12 -1.17
CA VAL A 269 -7.34 -6.85 -0.05
C VAL A 269 -8.40 -7.75 0.55
N ALA A 270 -8.18 -9.06 0.51
CA ALA A 270 -9.16 -10.05 0.93
C ALA A 270 -8.49 -11.34 1.43
N THR A 271 -9.28 -12.16 2.13
CA THR A 271 -8.95 -13.55 2.49
C THR A 271 -10.21 -14.38 2.56
N ALA A 272 -10.05 -15.70 2.48
CA ALA A 272 -11.13 -16.66 2.77
C ALA A 272 -10.57 -17.86 3.54
N PRO A 273 -11.34 -18.48 4.45
CA PRO A 273 -10.90 -19.65 5.20
C PRO A 273 -10.74 -20.90 4.31
N GLU A 274 -11.52 -20.97 3.25
CA GLU A 274 -11.41 -21.91 2.15
C GLU A 274 -11.35 -21.12 0.83
N ALA A 275 -10.79 -21.72 -0.23
CA ALA A 275 -10.70 -21.04 -1.51
C ALA A 275 -12.07 -20.60 -2.01
N ALA A 276 -12.26 -19.30 -2.15
CA ALA A 276 -13.49 -18.66 -2.59
C ALA A 276 -13.36 -18.16 -4.02
N THR A 277 -14.22 -18.64 -4.92
CA THR A 277 -14.32 -18.10 -6.27
C THR A 277 -15.21 -16.87 -6.24
N VAL A 278 -14.63 -15.74 -6.61
CA VAL A 278 -15.33 -14.46 -6.73
C VAL A 278 -15.60 -14.17 -8.20
N ARG A 279 -16.88 -14.08 -8.55
CA ARG A 279 -17.33 -13.67 -9.90
C ARG A 279 -17.40 -12.15 -9.96
N ILE A 280 -16.93 -11.61 -11.06
CA ILE A 280 -16.74 -10.17 -11.23
C ILE A 280 -17.44 -9.73 -12.52
N ARG A 281 -18.20 -8.63 -12.42
CA ARG A 281 -18.68 -7.88 -13.59
C ARG A 281 -18.26 -6.43 -13.45
N VAL A 282 -17.91 -5.81 -14.57
CA VAL A 282 -17.64 -4.37 -14.67
C VAL A 282 -18.52 -3.82 -15.77
N ASP A 283 -19.37 -2.85 -15.44
CA ASP A 283 -20.33 -2.24 -16.37
C ASP A 283 -21.21 -3.28 -17.07
N GLY A 284 -21.61 -4.33 -16.34
CA GLY A 284 -22.42 -5.44 -16.82
C GLY A 284 -21.68 -6.48 -17.64
N ARG A 285 -20.36 -6.34 -17.88
CA ARG A 285 -19.53 -7.33 -18.60
C ARG A 285 -18.87 -8.29 -17.61
N GLU A 286 -18.94 -9.58 -17.87
CA GLU A 286 -18.22 -10.58 -17.08
C GLU A 286 -16.72 -10.44 -17.28
N MET A 287 -16.00 -10.47 -16.15
CA MET A 287 -14.54 -10.52 -16.09
C MET A 287 -14.10 -11.93 -15.69
N GLN A 288 -12.80 -12.19 -15.77
CA GLN A 288 -12.23 -13.42 -15.23
C GLN A 288 -12.53 -13.53 -13.73
N ALA A 289 -13.04 -14.66 -13.29
CA ALA A 289 -13.24 -14.92 -11.86
C ALA A 289 -11.90 -15.01 -11.14
N VAL A 290 -11.87 -14.56 -9.90
CA VAL A 290 -10.67 -14.56 -9.05
C VAL A 290 -10.86 -15.55 -7.90
N GLU A 291 -9.86 -16.40 -7.66
CA GLU A 291 -9.80 -17.27 -6.50
C GLU A 291 -9.12 -16.55 -5.34
N ILE A 292 -9.81 -16.44 -4.22
CA ILE A 292 -9.31 -15.85 -2.97
C ILE A 292 -9.10 -16.96 -1.96
N SER A 293 -7.85 -17.15 -1.48
CA SER A 293 -7.50 -18.25 -0.60
C SER A 293 -6.66 -17.85 0.62
N TRP A 294 -5.79 -16.84 0.49
CA TRP A 294 -4.95 -16.39 1.60
C TRP A 294 -4.96 -14.85 1.72
N PRO A 295 -4.61 -14.28 2.88
CA PRO A 295 -4.72 -12.84 3.08
C PRO A 295 -3.68 -12.07 2.24
N THR A 296 -4.15 -11.40 1.19
CA THR A 296 -3.30 -10.60 0.28
C THR A 296 -4.14 -9.63 -0.55
N LEU A 297 -3.45 -8.84 -1.38
CA LEU A 297 -4.06 -8.02 -2.42
C LEU A 297 -4.25 -8.84 -3.70
N TYR A 298 -5.47 -8.84 -4.22
CA TYR A 298 -5.88 -9.48 -5.48
C TYR A 298 -6.18 -8.43 -6.53
N THR A 299 -5.79 -8.66 -7.78
CA THR A 299 -6.22 -7.85 -8.92
C THR A 299 -7.60 -8.34 -9.37
N LEU A 300 -8.63 -7.50 -9.23
CA LEU A 300 -9.97 -7.80 -9.70
C LEU A 300 -10.21 -7.26 -11.11
N VAL A 301 -9.69 -6.08 -11.41
CA VAL A 301 -9.80 -5.43 -12.70
C VAL A 301 -8.42 -4.95 -13.13
N ASP A 302 -7.97 -5.39 -14.30
CA ASP A 302 -6.72 -4.95 -14.94
C ASP A 302 -7.07 -4.34 -16.31
N GLY A 303 -7.64 -3.13 -16.27
CA GLY A 303 -8.09 -2.40 -17.44
C GLY A 303 -7.13 -1.28 -17.82
N ASP A 304 -7.35 -0.72 -19.03
CA ASP A 304 -6.57 0.41 -19.56
C ASP A 304 -7.41 1.70 -19.66
N THR A 305 -8.71 1.59 -19.39
CA THR A 305 -9.65 2.71 -19.54
C THR A 305 -9.90 3.36 -18.19
N TYR A 306 -9.42 4.58 -18.02
CA TYR A 306 -9.73 5.39 -16.84
C TYR A 306 -11.11 6.01 -16.96
N GLY A 307 -11.89 5.94 -15.92
CA GLY A 307 -13.22 6.51 -15.85
C GLY A 307 -14.03 5.93 -14.69
N GLU A 308 -15.29 6.33 -14.62
CA GLU A 308 -16.23 5.76 -13.66
C GLU A 308 -16.72 4.40 -14.14
N HIS A 309 -16.66 3.42 -13.25
CA HIS A 309 -17.09 2.06 -13.48
C HIS A 309 -17.96 1.55 -12.33
N LEU A 310 -18.86 0.61 -12.63
CA LEU A 310 -19.61 -0.14 -11.64
C LEU A 310 -19.06 -1.56 -11.57
N LEU A 311 -18.40 -1.87 -10.45
CA LEU A 311 -18.02 -3.25 -10.11
C LEU A 311 -19.22 -3.95 -9.47
N GLU A 312 -19.50 -5.18 -9.88
CA GLU A 312 -20.34 -6.15 -9.19
C GLU A 312 -19.50 -7.37 -8.85
N LEU A 313 -19.43 -7.68 -7.56
CA LEU A 313 -18.72 -8.83 -7.01
C LEU A 313 -19.75 -9.79 -6.43
N GLU A 314 -19.69 -11.07 -6.80
CA GLU A 314 -20.54 -12.14 -6.25
C GLU A 314 -19.67 -13.26 -5.71
N ALA A 315 -20.00 -13.74 -4.52
CA ALA A 315 -19.34 -14.86 -3.87
C ALA A 315 -20.37 -15.80 -3.21
N ASP A 316 -20.02 -17.08 -3.11
CA ASP A 316 -20.84 -18.13 -2.53
C ASP A 316 -20.10 -18.92 -1.43
N THR A 317 -19.09 -18.32 -0.83
CA THR A 317 -18.26 -18.91 0.22
C THR A 317 -18.36 -18.08 1.50
N PRO A 318 -19.12 -18.55 2.51
CA PRO A 318 -19.16 -17.92 3.84
C PRO A 318 -17.74 -17.82 4.43
N GLY A 319 -17.46 -16.70 5.10
CA GLY A 319 -16.13 -16.41 5.65
C GLY A 319 -15.22 -15.61 4.72
N LEU A 320 -15.60 -15.39 3.45
CA LEU A 320 -14.90 -14.41 2.61
C LEU A 320 -14.86 -13.06 3.34
N ALA A 321 -13.66 -12.53 3.55
CA ALA A 321 -13.40 -11.30 4.27
C ALA A 321 -12.77 -10.27 3.31
N LEU A 322 -13.39 -9.09 3.22
CA LEU A 322 -12.98 -7.97 2.40
C LEU A 322 -12.45 -6.86 3.31
N PHE A 323 -11.23 -6.38 3.08
CA PHE A 323 -10.57 -5.36 3.92
C PHE A 323 -10.59 -3.99 3.26
N SER A 324 -9.92 -3.85 2.11
CA SER A 324 -9.90 -2.59 1.36
C SER A 324 -9.93 -2.82 -0.15
N ALA A 325 -10.40 -1.81 -0.89
CA ALA A 325 -10.24 -1.69 -2.33
C ALA A 325 -9.34 -0.51 -2.65
N THR A 326 -8.36 -0.71 -3.54
CA THR A 326 -7.43 0.30 -4.03
C THR A 326 -7.43 0.32 -5.55
N PHE A 327 -6.93 1.41 -6.12
CA PHE A 327 -7.17 1.73 -7.52
C PHE A 327 -5.87 2.06 -8.27
N GLY A 328 -5.92 1.92 -9.62
CA GLY A 328 -4.78 2.19 -10.51
C GLY A 328 -5.19 2.59 -11.92
#